data_842ea00ef5a4f3c76caf2ee9e2a80261
#
_entry.id   842ea00ef5a4f3c76caf2ee9e2a80261
#
_cell.length_a   1.000
_cell.length_b   1.000
_cell.length_c   1.000
_cell.angle_alpha   90.00
_cell.angle_beta   90.00
_cell.angle_gamma   90.00
#
_symmetry.space_group_name_H-M   'P 1'
#
loop_
_entity.id
_entity.type
_entity.pdbx_description
1 polymer ?
#
loop_
_entity_poly.entity_id
_entity_poly.type
_entity_poly.pdbx_seq_one_letter_code
_entity_poly.pdbx_strand_id
1 'polypeptide(L)'
;MLQQEIDQPIIGAWGPAESRSSSPGAEPAVEQIARFVSGADFASIGGDTKLALKRTVLDTIACAVAALGGEPAKMLREQFREYGGNALCTLIGGGRTSPDQAALLNSVLVRYVDILDTYMSPGGLCHPSDNFGAVLAAAEMSNRSGRDFLLALAIAYEVQCRFTEVVPVMFRGLNHALQLSMSVAAAASRLLDLTPDQTANAIAIAAADNVSLAVVHVEPVSHWKGISPGWTGMRALYGTSMAKKGFTGPLGLFEGPNGLNRLFDQTISIDWTNPALGASRKTVFKKYSALVHGQPVIETALALRSQHRINPEDVAEVIAEVFHFAYEIAGGGHFGNKDRPQTKEQADYNLKYLIAAALLDGEVGPAQLEADRILRRGAQQLLQRVTVKPCDEFTRRYPNNWGAGSRSSFATKRRSRASRQTLRALRHNRSHGKGSWRNFIGCASRLPATCSETRSCPRSRISTKSRQPNLRRFWAVFVRRRFSPGLGNRSSLGEGVEPKILIGYQRMDRNR
;
A
#
# COMPACT_ATOMS: atom_id res chain seq x y z
N MET A 1 19.41 -43.67 27.62
CA MET A 1 20.00 -43.16 26.37
C MET A 1 19.33 -41.87 25.95
N LEU A 2 19.11 -40.92 26.85
CA LEU A 2 18.45 -39.63 26.60
C LEU A 2 19.06 -38.49 27.42
N GLN A 3 20.34 -38.60 27.83
CA GLN A 3 21.01 -37.66 28.71
C GLN A 3 22.34 -37.16 28.17
N GLN A 4 22.66 -37.35 26.86
CA GLN A 4 23.98 -36.98 26.32
C GLN A 4 23.95 -35.98 25.16
N GLU A 5 22.81 -35.34 24.84
CA GLU A 5 22.73 -34.34 23.75
C GLU A 5 22.51 -32.88 24.19
N ILE A 6 22.62 -32.59 25.52
CA ILE A 6 22.36 -31.20 26.01
C ILE A 6 23.64 -30.40 26.28
N ASP A 7 24.81 -30.99 26.14
CA ASP A 7 26.10 -30.33 26.45
C ASP A 7 26.90 -29.82 25.26
N GLN A 8 26.27 -29.44 24.19
CA GLN A 8 26.93 -28.56 23.23
C GLN A 8 26.62 -27.09 23.60
N PRO A 9 27.63 -26.30 23.95
CA PRO A 9 27.38 -24.90 24.31
C PRO A 9 26.84 -24.15 23.06
N ILE A 10 25.68 -23.54 23.24
CA ILE A 10 25.06 -22.59 22.27
C ILE A 10 26.01 -21.45 21.88
N ILE A 11 27.18 -21.38 22.49
CA ILE A 11 28.24 -20.38 22.27
C ILE A 11 28.92 -20.51 20.90
N GLY A 12 28.80 -21.64 20.19
CA GLY A 12 29.42 -21.80 18.85
C GLY A 12 28.82 -20.93 17.73
N ALA A 13 27.61 -20.38 17.93
CA ALA A 13 27.00 -19.45 16.97
C ALA A 13 27.47 -17.99 17.11
N TRP A 14 28.18 -17.66 18.20
CA TRP A 14 28.72 -16.34 18.51
C TRP A 14 30.23 -16.24 18.28
N GLY A 15 30.84 -17.22 17.59
CA GLY A 15 32.22 -17.11 17.16
C GLY A 15 32.42 -15.81 16.39
N PRO A 16 33.65 -15.22 16.43
CA PRO A 16 33.92 -13.99 15.68
C PRO A 16 33.58 -14.26 14.23
N ALA A 17 32.41 -13.73 13.78
CA ALA A 17 32.17 -13.59 12.36
C ALA A 17 33.38 -12.81 11.85
N GLU A 18 34.13 -13.35 10.87
CA GLU A 18 35.03 -12.54 10.11
C GLU A 18 34.29 -11.27 9.76
N SER A 19 34.57 -10.20 10.48
CA SER A 19 34.00 -8.90 10.19
C SER A 19 34.45 -8.59 8.77
N ARG A 20 33.54 -8.69 7.81
CA ARG A 20 33.68 -7.94 6.56
C ARG A 20 33.53 -6.49 6.99
N SER A 21 34.56 -5.97 7.70
CA SER A 21 34.63 -4.61 8.16
C SER A 21 34.58 -3.74 6.92
N SER A 22 33.64 -2.80 6.86
CA SER A 22 33.80 -1.59 6.05
C SER A 22 35.23 -1.09 6.29
N SER A 23 35.92 -0.63 5.25
CA SER A 23 37.25 -0.05 5.36
C SER A 23 37.28 0.91 6.55
N PRO A 24 38.30 0.84 7.45
CA PRO A 24 38.39 1.76 8.57
C PRO A 24 38.30 3.20 8.05
N GLY A 25 37.25 3.96 8.48
CA GLY A 25 36.99 5.33 8.02
C GLY A 25 35.86 5.48 6.99
N ALA A 26 35.19 4.40 6.56
CA ALA A 26 34.02 4.55 5.72
C ALA A 26 32.83 5.06 6.57
N GLU A 27 32.14 6.07 6.05
CA GLU A 27 30.96 6.65 6.69
C GLU A 27 29.80 5.66 6.73
N PRO A 28 29.10 5.48 7.90
CA PRO A 28 27.97 4.60 8.04
C PRO A 28 26.84 4.90 7.02
N ALA A 29 26.19 3.86 6.49
CA ALA A 29 25.14 4.03 5.50
C ALA A 29 23.97 4.88 6.00
N VAL A 30 23.63 4.83 7.29
CA VAL A 30 22.59 5.68 7.88
C VAL A 30 22.94 7.18 7.82
N GLU A 31 24.22 7.54 7.93
CA GLU A 31 24.69 8.92 7.82
C GLU A 31 24.67 9.40 6.37
N GLN A 32 25.02 8.51 5.42
CA GLN A 32 24.88 8.79 3.97
C GLN A 32 23.43 9.07 3.60
N ILE A 33 22.48 8.26 4.10
CA ILE A 33 21.03 8.50 3.93
C ILE A 33 20.64 9.84 4.55
N ALA A 34 21.11 10.15 5.76
CA ALA A 34 20.79 11.39 6.44
C ALA A 34 21.28 12.63 5.67
N ARG A 35 22.47 12.56 5.05
CA ARG A 35 22.95 13.65 4.17
C ARG A 35 22.11 13.78 2.91
N PHE A 36 21.76 12.67 2.26
CA PHE A 36 20.83 12.68 1.13
C PHE A 36 19.51 13.37 1.49
N VAL A 37 18.93 13.05 2.64
CA VAL A 37 17.66 13.66 3.13
C VAL A 37 17.82 15.15 3.37
N SER A 38 18.90 15.57 4.02
CA SER A 38 19.16 16.97 4.35
C SER A 38 19.45 17.82 3.11
N GLY A 39 20.14 17.24 2.10
CA GLY A 39 20.45 17.89 0.83
C GLY A 39 19.29 17.96 -0.16
N ALA A 40 18.17 17.27 0.10
CA ALA A 40 17.05 17.23 -0.82
C ALA A 40 16.33 18.58 -0.91
N ASP A 41 16.09 19.05 -2.15
CA ASP A 41 15.37 20.29 -2.41
C ASP A 41 14.22 20.09 -3.38
N PHE A 42 13.08 20.74 -3.11
CA PHE A 42 11.90 20.71 -3.98
C PHE A 42 12.16 21.35 -5.35
N ALA A 43 13.05 22.31 -5.44
CA ALA A 43 13.39 22.96 -6.71
C ALA A 43 14.03 21.97 -7.70
N SER A 44 14.81 20.99 -7.18
CA SER A 44 15.46 19.95 -7.99
C SER A 44 14.49 18.91 -8.53
N ILE A 45 13.27 18.83 -8.00
CA ILE A 45 12.27 17.86 -8.48
C ILE A 45 11.74 18.32 -9.85
N GLY A 46 12.00 17.53 -10.89
CA GLY A 46 11.51 17.79 -12.25
C GLY A 46 9.98 17.80 -12.36
N GLY A 47 9.45 18.47 -13.38
CA GLY A 47 8.00 18.60 -13.61
C GLY A 47 7.25 17.27 -13.68
N ASP A 48 7.81 16.29 -14.38
CA ASP A 48 7.21 14.95 -14.50
C ASP A 48 7.14 14.21 -13.16
N THR A 49 8.16 14.35 -12.31
CA THR A 49 8.16 13.78 -10.97
C THR A 49 7.13 14.45 -10.07
N LYS A 50 7.02 15.80 -10.14
CA LYS A 50 5.96 16.54 -9.43
C LYS A 50 4.56 16.10 -9.86
N LEU A 51 4.36 15.86 -11.15
CA LEU A 51 3.10 15.34 -11.67
C LEU A 51 2.84 13.90 -11.22
N ALA A 52 3.86 13.04 -11.24
CA ALA A 52 3.75 11.65 -10.74
C ALA A 52 3.36 11.64 -9.25
N LEU A 53 4.03 12.42 -8.40
CA LEU A 53 3.70 12.53 -6.97
C LEU A 53 2.27 13.02 -6.74
N LYS A 54 1.80 14.02 -7.49
CA LYS A 54 0.40 14.49 -7.38
C LYS A 54 -0.61 13.41 -7.77
N ARG A 55 -0.31 12.61 -8.80
CA ARG A 55 -1.14 11.47 -9.20
C ARG A 55 -1.17 10.40 -8.12
N THR A 56 -0.02 10.09 -7.55
CA THR A 56 0.08 9.14 -6.43
C THR A 56 -0.72 9.62 -5.23
N VAL A 57 -0.59 10.89 -4.83
CA VAL A 57 -1.37 11.46 -3.72
C VAL A 57 -2.87 11.35 -3.99
N LEU A 58 -3.32 11.65 -5.22
CA LEU A 58 -4.73 11.54 -5.60
C LEU A 58 -5.23 10.09 -5.52
N ASP A 59 -4.46 9.14 -6.05
CA ASP A 59 -4.76 7.71 -6.01
C ASP A 59 -4.82 7.19 -4.56
N THR A 60 -3.82 7.57 -3.75
CA THR A 60 -3.74 7.21 -2.32
C THR A 60 -4.93 7.71 -1.52
N ILE A 61 -5.35 8.97 -1.75
CA ILE A 61 -6.54 9.54 -1.10
C ILE A 61 -7.80 8.79 -1.55
N ALA A 62 -7.90 8.45 -2.83
CA ALA A 62 -9.03 7.68 -3.34
C ALA A 62 -9.12 6.29 -2.69
N CYS A 63 -7.98 5.60 -2.51
CA CYS A 63 -7.90 4.35 -1.77
C CYS A 63 -8.41 4.52 -0.33
N ALA A 64 -7.92 5.55 0.37
CA ALA A 64 -8.31 5.81 1.76
C ALA A 64 -9.82 6.13 1.90
N VAL A 65 -10.39 6.90 0.98
CA VAL A 65 -11.83 7.22 0.97
C VAL A 65 -12.67 5.97 0.70
N ALA A 66 -12.24 5.11 -0.23
CA ALA A 66 -12.92 3.85 -0.53
C ALA A 66 -12.87 2.86 0.67
N ALA A 67 -11.91 3.02 1.57
CA ALA A 67 -11.69 2.17 2.74
C ALA A 67 -12.43 2.61 4.01
N LEU A 68 -13.17 3.74 4.00
CA LEU A 68 -13.76 4.32 5.22
C LEU A 68 -14.75 3.38 5.95
N GLY A 69 -15.41 2.50 5.22
CA GLY A 69 -16.31 1.48 5.76
C GLY A 69 -15.63 0.21 6.25
N GLY A 70 -14.31 0.07 6.05
CA GLY A 70 -13.55 -1.13 6.39
C GLY A 70 -13.55 -1.45 7.89
N GLU A 71 -13.64 -2.73 8.21
CA GLU A 71 -13.70 -3.21 9.60
C GLU A 71 -12.48 -2.78 10.44
N PRO A 72 -11.22 -2.92 9.97
CA PRO A 72 -10.06 -2.48 10.75
C PRO A 72 -10.07 -0.98 11.06
N ALA A 73 -10.60 -0.16 10.15
CA ALA A 73 -10.71 1.27 10.38
C ALA A 73 -11.73 1.62 11.46
N LYS A 74 -12.84 0.87 11.55
CA LYS A 74 -13.83 1.02 12.61
C LYS A 74 -13.24 0.64 13.98
N MET A 75 -12.58 -0.53 14.05
CA MET A 75 -11.93 -1.02 15.27
C MET A 75 -10.88 -0.02 15.79
N LEU A 76 -10.01 0.49 14.93
CA LEU A 76 -9.01 1.49 15.30
C LEU A 76 -9.66 2.80 15.79
N ARG A 77 -10.74 3.27 15.17
CA ARG A 77 -11.46 4.46 15.61
C ARG A 77 -12.10 4.29 17.00
N GLU A 78 -12.59 3.10 17.31
CA GLU A 78 -13.10 2.76 18.64
C GLU A 78 -11.99 2.79 19.67
N GLN A 79 -10.88 2.11 19.43
CA GLN A 79 -9.71 2.12 20.30
C GLN A 79 -9.16 3.53 20.54
N PHE A 80 -9.14 4.38 19.51
CA PHE A 80 -8.66 5.77 19.67
C PHE A 80 -9.60 6.62 20.53
N ARG A 81 -10.91 6.34 20.53
CA ARG A 81 -11.84 7.02 21.45
C ARG A 81 -11.59 6.62 22.90
N GLU A 82 -11.22 5.35 23.14
CA GLU A 82 -10.89 4.85 24.48
C GLU A 82 -9.58 5.44 25.01
N TYR A 83 -8.56 5.52 24.16
CA TYR A 83 -7.23 6.00 24.59
C TYR A 83 -7.14 7.52 24.64
N GLY A 84 -7.98 8.21 23.88
CA GLY A 84 -7.85 9.65 23.66
C GLY A 84 -6.64 10.01 22.80
N GLY A 85 -6.28 11.29 22.81
CA GLY A 85 -5.12 11.80 22.10
C GLY A 85 -5.25 13.30 21.82
N ASN A 86 -4.10 13.98 21.72
CA ASN A 86 -4.07 15.39 21.36
C ASN A 86 -4.46 15.58 19.89
N ALA A 87 -5.50 16.35 19.60
CA ALA A 87 -6.10 16.55 18.28
C ALA A 87 -5.20 17.36 17.31
N LEU A 88 -3.98 16.92 17.08
CA LEU A 88 -2.98 17.57 16.23
C LEU A 88 -3.10 17.22 14.76
N CYS A 89 -3.52 15.99 14.41
CA CYS A 89 -3.51 15.48 13.06
C CYS A 89 -4.90 15.02 12.59
N THR A 90 -5.15 15.13 11.29
CA THR A 90 -6.42 14.79 10.66
C THR A 90 -6.56 13.27 10.47
N LEU A 91 -7.73 12.74 10.82
CA LEU A 91 -8.17 11.42 10.39
C LEU A 91 -8.94 11.53 9.06
N ILE A 92 -8.51 10.83 8.04
CA ILE A 92 -9.25 10.77 6.77
C ILE A 92 -10.63 10.17 7.04
N GLY A 93 -11.67 10.85 6.56
CA GLY A 93 -13.07 10.50 6.85
C GLY A 93 -13.67 11.23 8.05
N GLY A 94 -12.87 12.08 8.72
CA GLY A 94 -13.34 12.98 9.78
C GLY A 94 -12.73 12.73 11.15
N GLY A 95 -12.63 13.81 11.92
CA GLY A 95 -12.01 13.84 13.25
C GLY A 95 -10.53 14.20 13.20
N ARG A 96 -9.97 14.37 14.39
CA ARG A 96 -8.54 14.66 14.64
C ARG A 96 -8.07 13.86 15.84
N THR A 97 -6.78 13.54 15.86
CA THR A 97 -6.18 12.76 16.95
C THR A 97 -4.67 13.07 17.07
N SER A 98 -3.94 12.29 17.88
CA SER A 98 -2.49 12.36 17.99
C SER A 98 -1.79 11.93 16.69
N PRO A 99 -0.54 12.37 16.46
CA PRO A 99 0.19 12.08 15.22
C PRO A 99 0.39 10.59 14.96
N ASP A 100 0.66 9.82 16.00
CA ASP A 100 0.85 8.37 15.94
C ASP A 100 -0.43 7.64 15.51
N GLN A 101 -1.56 7.95 16.15
CA GLN A 101 -2.85 7.39 15.79
C GLN A 101 -3.29 7.79 14.36
N ALA A 102 -3.04 9.04 13.97
CA ALA A 102 -3.33 9.50 12.61
C ALA A 102 -2.45 8.80 11.57
N ALA A 103 -1.15 8.61 11.84
CA ALA A 103 -0.25 7.84 11.01
C ALA A 103 -0.76 6.42 10.81
N LEU A 104 -1.17 5.74 11.90
CA LEU A 104 -1.69 4.37 11.84
C LEU A 104 -2.97 4.28 11.02
N LEU A 105 -4.03 5.01 11.40
CA LEU A 105 -5.33 4.88 10.73
C LEU A 105 -5.28 5.29 9.26
N ASN A 106 -4.62 6.41 8.94
CA ASN A 106 -4.56 6.88 7.56
C ASN A 106 -3.78 5.92 6.66
N SER A 107 -2.71 5.29 7.15
CA SER A 107 -1.99 4.24 6.41
C SER A 107 -2.83 2.97 6.25
N VAL A 108 -3.58 2.55 7.28
CA VAL A 108 -4.50 1.41 7.20
C VAL A 108 -5.59 1.66 6.17
N LEU A 109 -6.17 2.86 6.13
CA LEU A 109 -7.15 3.25 5.11
C LEU A 109 -6.56 3.18 3.69
N VAL A 110 -5.35 3.69 3.50
CA VAL A 110 -4.64 3.63 2.20
C VAL A 110 -4.44 2.19 1.76
N ARG A 111 -4.06 1.30 2.69
CA ARG A 111 -3.72 -0.09 2.42
C ARG A 111 -4.93 -0.99 2.17
N TYR A 112 -6.06 -0.72 2.82
CA TYR A 112 -7.18 -1.65 2.96
C TYR A 112 -7.74 -2.17 1.64
N VAL A 113 -7.98 -1.33 0.65
CA VAL A 113 -8.58 -1.74 -0.63
C VAL A 113 -7.62 -2.45 -1.59
N ASP A 114 -6.35 -2.54 -1.25
CA ASP A 114 -5.26 -3.20 -2.00
C ASP A 114 -5.15 -2.81 -3.49
N ILE A 115 -5.48 -1.54 -3.78
CA ILE A 115 -5.39 -0.92 -5.13
C ILE A 115 -4.20 0.06 -5.24
N LEU A 116 -3.56 0.38 -4.11
CA LEU A 116 -2.45 1.31 -4.01
C LEU A 116 -1.29 0.97 -4.96
N ASP A 117 -0.42 1.95 -5.20
CA ASP A 117 0.72 1.81 -6.09
C ASP A 117 1.71 0.71 -5.67
N THR A 118 2.52 0.28 -6.60
CA THR A 118 3.56 -0.72 -6.36
C THR A 118 4.82 -0.34 -7.11
N TYR A 119 5.95 -0.44 -6.44
CA TYR A 119 7.28 -0.42 -7.04
C TYR A 119 7.81 -1.84 -7.13
N MET A 120 8.40 -2.21 -8.27
CA MET A 120 8.89 -3.55 -8.55
C MET A 120 10.31 -3.51 -9.07
N SER A 121 11.17 -4.38 -8.54
CA SER A 121 12.57 -4.52 -8.90
C SER A 121 13.01 -5.98 -8.81
N PRO A 122 14.22 -6.33 -9.29
CA PRO A 122 14.80 -7.65 -9.07
C PRO A 122 14.91 -8.04 -7.59
N GLY A 123 15.18 -7.09 -6.69
CA GLY A 123 15.28 -7.31 -5.25
C GLY A 123 13.93 -7.56 -4.57
N GLY A 124 12.81 -7.27 -5.24
CA GLY A 124 11.47 -7.47 -4.68
C GLY A 124 10.49 -6.36 -5.05
N LEU A 125 9.52 -6.16 -4.18
CA LEU A 125 8.51 -5.11 -4.36
C LEU A 125 8.27 -4.34 -3.05
N CYS A 126 7.76 -3.12 -3.18
CA CYS A 126 7.21 -2.35 -2.07
C CYS A 126 6.00 -1.54 -2.55
N HIS A 127 5.30 -0.94 -1.59
CA HIS A 127 4.17 -0.05 -1.83
C HIS A 127 4.51 1.34 -1.27
N PRO A 128 5.13 2.25 -2.06
CA PRO A 128 5.61 3.50 -1.52
C PRO A 128 4.51 4.42 -0.97
N SER A 129 3.25 4.27 -1.42
CA SER A 129 2.09 4.98 -0.84
C SER A 129 1.79 4.58 0.62
N ASP A 130 2.33 3.48 1.14
CA ASP A 130 2.24 3.13 2.57
C ASP A 130 2.87 4.21 3.47
N ASN A 131 3.81 5.02 2.94
CA ASN A 131 4.38 6.18 3.63
C ASN A 131 3.37 7.30 3.92
N PHE A 132 2.30 7.39 3.12
CA PHE A 132 1.43 8.56 3.06
C PHE A 132 0.86 8.97 4.42
N GLY A 133 0.31 8.03 5.19
CA GLY A 133 -0.34 8.34 6.46
C GLY A 133 0.63 8.94 7.49
N ALA A 134 1.82 8.37 7.61
CA ALA A 134 2.85 8.84 8.53
C ALA A 134 3.46 10.19 8.08
N VAL A 135 3.73 10.35 6.76
CA VAL A 135 4.25 11.61 6.20
C VAL A 135 3.22 12.73 6.31
N LEU A 136 1.93 12.44 6.13
CA LEU A 136 0.85 13.42 6.36
C LEU A 136 0.79 13.85 7.81
N ALA A 137 0.84 12.91 8.75
CA ALA A 137 0.84 13.20 10.17
C ALA A 137 2.07 14.04 10.59
N ALA A 138 3.26 13.70 10.08
CA ALA A 138 4.47 14.50 10.30
C ALA A 138 4.35 15.93 9.77
N ALA A 139 3.77 16.09 8.56
CA ALA A 139 3.56 17.41 7.97
C ALA A 139 2.55 18.27 8.76
N GLU A 140 1.45 17.65 9.23
CA GLU A 140 0.42 18.36 10.00
C GLU A 140 0.90 18.75 11.40
N MET A 141 1.57 17.83 12.14
CA MET A 141 2.07 18.13 13.48
C MET A 141 3.14 19.22 13.50
N SER A 142 3.91 19.36 12.40
CA SER A 142 4.94 20.39 12.23
C SER A 142 4.49 21.58 11.38
N ASN A 143 3.19 21.67 11.08
CA ASN A 143 2.55 22.77 10.35
C ASN A 143 3.21 23.09 8.98
N ARG A 144 3.58 22.05 8.23
CA ARG A 144 4.26 22.16 6.94
C ARG A 144 3.32 22.46 5.79
N SER A 145 3.87 23.03 4.73
CA SER A 145 3.16 23.32 3.49
C SER A 145 2.95 22.03 2.64
N GLY A 146 2.05 22.11 1.64
CA GLY A 146 1.91 21.04 0.66
C GLY A 146 3.17 20.82 -0.18
N ARG A 147 4.01 21.84 -0.35
CA ARG A 147 5.31 21.75 -1.02
C ARG A 147 6.28 20.89 -0.19
N ASP A 148 6.35 21.13 1.12
CA ASP A 148 7.21 20.38 2.04
C ASP A 148 6.74 18.92 2.13
N PHE A 149 5.41 18.69 2.19
CA PHE A 149 4.82 17.37 2.15
C PHE A 149 5.20 16.60 0.87
N LEU A 150 5.12 17.22 -0.32
CA LEU A 150 5.49 16.57 -1.58
C LEU A 150 6.99 16.27 -1.65
N LEU A 151 7.86 17.14 -1.10
CA LEU A 151 9.30 16.86 -1.00
C LEU A 151 9.55 15.66 -0.09
N ALA A 152 8.95 15.64 1.09
CA ALA A 152 9.10 14.53 2.04
C ALA A 152 8.59 13.21 1.44
N LEU A 153 7.46 13.25 0.73
CA LEU A 153 6.95 12.08 0.03
C LEU A 153 7.92 11.60 -1.06
N ALA A 154 8.54 12.52 -1.82
CA ALA A 154 9.57 12.17 -2.81
C ALA A 154 10.77 11.49 -2.16
N ILE A 155 11.24 12.01 -1.01
CA ILE A 155 12.32 11.39 -0.21
C ILE A 155 11.91 9.98 0.23
N ALA A 156 10.70 9.81 0.77
CA ALA A 156 10.22 8.51 1.19
C ALA A 156 10.21 7.48 0.05
N TYR A 157 9.70 7.88 -1.11
CA TYR A 157 9.70 7.04 -2.32
C TYR A 157 11.10 6.64 -2.74
N GLU A 158 12.01 7.61 -2.75
CA GLU A 158 13.39 7.35 -3.16
C GLU A 158 14.11 6.39 -2.21
N VAL A 159 14.04 6.64 -0.89
CA VAL A 159 14.67 5.77 0.12
C VAL A 159 14.11 4.35 0.05
N GLN A 160 12.79 4.20 0.02
CA GLN A 160 12.16 2.88 -0.02
C GLN A 160 12.48 2.12 -1.30
N CYS A 161 12.41 2.78 -2.45
CA CYS A 161 12.64 2.14 -3.75
C CYS A 161 14.11 1.73 -3.93
N ARG A 162 15.08 2.60 -3.60
CA ARG A 162 16.52 2.26 -3.68
C ARG A 162 16.85 1.06 -2.81
N PHE A 163 16.32 1.00 -1.59
CA PHE A 163 16.51 -0.16 -0.73
C PHE A 163 15.88 -1.42 -1.34
N THR A 164 14.67 -1.32 -1.89
CA THR A 164 13.98 -2.43 -2.55
C THR A 164 14.72 -2.95 -3.79
N GLU A 165 15.45 -2.09 -4.50
CA GLU A 165 16.26 -2.51 -5.66
C GLU A 165 17.39 -3.49 -5.28
N VAL A 166 17.94 -3.34 -4.08
CA VAL A 166 19.17 -4.03 -3.64
C VAL A 166 18.85 -5.18 -2.67
N VAL A 167 17.85 -5.03 -1.79
CA VAL A 167 17.64 -5.95 -0.67
C VAL A 167 16.42 -6.84 -0.86
N PRO A 168 16.61 -8.16 -1.00
CA PRO A 168 15.53 -9.12 -1.25
C PRO A 168 14.82 -9.53 0.05
N VAL A 169 14.14 -8.60 0.72
CA VAL A 169 13.54 -8.81 2.06
C VAL A 169 12.61 -10.03 2.13
N MET A 170 11.76 -10.24 1.12
CA MET A 170 10.80 -11.35 1.10
C MET A 170 11.49 -12.73 1.06
N PHE A 171 12.64 -12.85 0.39
CA PHE A 171 13.38 -14.11 0.31
C PHE A 171 14.09 -14.47 1.63
N ARG A 172 14.17 -13.54 2.58
CA ARG A 172 14.68 -13.76 3.94
C ARG A 172 13.55 -13.85 4.98
N GLY A 173 12.30 -14.07 4.54
CA GLY A 173 11.14 -14.23 5.43
C GLY A 173 10.66 -12.92 6.06
N LEU A 174 11.08 -11.77 5.53
CA LEU A 174 10.68 -10.45 6.01
C LEU A 174 9.67 -9.80 5.08
N ASN A 175 8.85 -8.91 5.63
CA ASN A 175 7.91 -8.09 4.88
C ASN A 175 8.60 -6.78 4.43
N HIS A 176 8.11 -6.17 3.35
CA HIS A 176 8.53 -4.87 2.84
C HIS A 176 8.35 -3.70 3.84
N ALA A 177 7.77 -3.93 5.02
CA ALA A 177 7.68 -2.94 6.08
C ALA A 177 9.04 -2.54 6.68
N LEU A 178 10.11 -3.37 6.53
CA LEU A 178 11.45 -2.98 6.94
C LEU A 178 11.92 -1.72 6.20
N GLN A 179 11.87 -1.71 4.87
CA GLN A 179 12.28 -0.53 4.11
C GLN A 179 11.31 0.65 4.28
N LEU A 180 10.04 0.39 4.59
CA LEU A 180 9.06 1.43 4.95
C LEU A 180 9.48 2.17 6.23
N SER A 181 10.02 1.48 7.23
CA SER A 181 10.43 2.12 8.48
C SER A 181 11.50 3.20 8.26
N MET A 182 12.51 2.88 7.43
CA MET A 182 13.58 3.82 7.08
C MET A 182 13.06 5.00 6.25
N SER A 183 12.20 4.72 5.28
CA SER A 183 11.65 5.76 4.40
C SER A 183 10.73 6.74 5.13
N VAL A 184 9.91 6.25 6.07
CA VAL A 184 9.09 7.10 6.94
C VAL A 184 9.98 7.95 7.84
N ALA A 185 11.01 7.36 8.48
CA ALA A 185 11.93 8.10 9.34
C ALA A 185 12.67 9.20 8.57
N ALA A 186 13.16 8.90 7.36
CA ALA A 186 13.80 9.85 6.48
C ALA A 186 12.88 11.04 6.12
N ALA A 187 11.67 10.75 5.65
CA ALA A 187 10.69 11.77 5.29
C ALA A 187 10.21 12.60 6.50
N ALA A 188 9.94 11.95 7.61
CA ALA A 188 9.54 12.64 8.85
C ALA A 188 10.66 13.53 9.40
N SER A 189 11.93 13.07 9.34
CA SER A 189 13.09 13.90 9.73
C SER A 189 13.14 15.21 8.95
N ARG A 190 12.89 15.15 7.63
CA ARG A 190 12.85 16.36 6.79
C ARG A 190 11.74 17.33 7.19
N LEU A 191 10.56 16.80 7.55
CA LEU A 191 9.41 17.63 7.97
C LEU A 191 9.55 18.19 9.38
N LEU A 192 10.24 17.49 10.25
CA LEU A 192 10.45 17.86 11.63
C LEU A 192 11.72 18.72 11.84
N ASP A 193 12.46 19.07 10.78
CA ASP A 193 13.72 19.81 10.79
C ASP A 193 14.81 19.16 11.68
N LEU A 194 14.99 17.86 11.54
CA LEU A 194 16.08 17.16 12.22
C LEU A 194 17.43 17.51 11.56
N THR A 195 18.47 17.60 12.39
CA THR A 195 19.85 17.67 11.89
C THR A 195 20.23 16.35 11.17
N PRO A 196 21.32 16.32 10.38
CA PRO A 196 21.80 15.07 9.80
C PRO A 196 22.03 13.98 10.86
N ASP A 197 22.65 14.31 11.99
CA ASP A 197 22.90 13.35 13.07
C ASP A 197 21.60 12.82 13.69
N GLN A 198 20.63 13.69 13.94
CA GLN A 198 19.31 13.28 14.42
C GLN A 198 18.58 12.43 13.39
N THR A 199 18.73 12.72 12.10
CA THR A 199 18.16 11.95 11.00
C THR A 199 18.76 10.55 10.93
N ALA A 200 20.09 10.41 11.05
CA ALA A 200 20.77 9.12 11.12
C ALA A 200 20.25 8.28 12.30
N ASN A 201 20.15 8.90 13.48
CA ASN A 201 19.59 8.24 14.66
C ASN A 201 18.12 7.83 14.47
N ALA A 202 17.29 8.68 13.84
CA ALA A 202 15.89 8.36 13.56
C ALA A 202 15.74 7.15 12.64
N ILE A 203 16.55 7.06 11.58
CA ILE A 203 16.57 5.94 10.64
C ILE A 203 17.01 4.67 11.36
N ALA A 204 18.09 4.76 12.17
CA ALA A 204 18.62 3.63 12.92
C ALA A 204 17.60 3.09 13.93
N ILE A 205 16.96 3.96 14.72
CA ILE A 205 15.89 3.58 15.67
C ILE A 205 14.72 2.91 14.91
N ALA A 206 14.26 3.53 13.82
CA ALA A 206 13.10 3.03 13.09
C ALA A 206 13.34 1.64 12.50
N ALA A 207 14.53 1.37 11.95
CA ALA A 207 14.81 0.11 11.28
C ALA A 207 15.18 -1.01 12.25
N ALA A 208 15.84 -0.71 13.37
CA ALA A 208 16.25 -1.72 14.34
C ALA A 208 15.08 -2.54 14.91
N ASP A 209 13.93 -1.91 15.16
CA ASP A 209 12.79 -2.54 15.84
C ASP A 209 11.57 -2.77 14.94
N ASN A 210 11.60 -2.41 13.64
CA ASN A 210 10.48 -2.60 12.73
C ASN A 210 10.71 -3.75 11.75
N VAL A 211 11.16 -4.89 12.26
CA VAL A 211 11.33 -6.12 11.49
C VAL A 211 10.00 -6.86 11.41
N SER A 212 9.24 -6.62 10.33
CA SER A 212 7.99 -7.29 10.05
C SER A 212 8.23 -8.61 9.30
N LEU A 213 7.56 -9.68 9.73
CA LEU A 213 7.71 -11.01 9.13
C LEU A 213 6.77 -11.21 7.94
N ALA A 214 7.21 -11.96 6.93
CA ALA A 214 6.41 -12.32 5.76
C ALA A 214 5.23 -13.24 6.08
N VAL A 215 5.17 -13.82 7.29
CA VAL A 215 4.07 -14.64 7.76
C VAL A 215 2.71 -13.94 7.71
N VAL A 216 2.68 -12.61 7.66
CA VAL A 216 1.45 -11.81 7.50
C VAL A 216 0.70 -12.12 6.18
N HIS A 217 1.35 -12.80 5.24
CA HIS A 217 0.77 -13.23 3.96
C HIS A 217 0.38 -14.72 3.92
N VAL A 218 0.66 -15.47 5.00
CA VAL A 218 0.38 -16.92 5.10
C VAL A 218 -1.06 -17.14 5.54
N GLU A 219 -1.73 -18.15 4.96
CA GLU A 219 -3.10 -18.50 5.33
C GLU A 219 -3.17 -19.09 6.75
N PRO A 220 -4.23 -18.76 7.48
CA PRO A 220 -5.31 -17.83 7.15
C PRO A 220 -4.84 -16.37 7.26
N VAL A 221 -4.88 -15.65 6.13
CA VAL A 221 -4.46 -14.23 6.10
C VAL A 221 -5.36 -13.40 7.00
N SER A 222 -4.76 -12.66 7.93
CA SER A 222 -5.46 -11.86 8.94
C SER A 222 -5.49 -10.38 8.59
N HIS A 223 -6.25 -9.59 9.35
CA HIS A 223 -6.25 -8.12 9.27
C HIS A 223 -4.84 -7.53 9.34
N TRP A 224 -3.89 -8.24 10.01
CA TRP A 224 -2.52 -7.76 10.20
C TRP A 224 -1.76 -7.53 8.89
N LYS A 225 -2.11 -8.24 7.82
CA LYS A 225 -1.58 -7.97 6.47
C LYS A 225 -1.79 -6.50 6.06
N GLY A 226 -2.98 -5.97 6.31
CA GLY A 226 -3.34 -4.60 5.99
C GLY A 226 -2.90 -3.56 7.04
N ILE A 227 -2.71 -3.99 8.29
CA ILE A 227 -2.37 -3.11 9.42
C ILE A 227 -0.85 -2.93 9.56
N SER A 228 -0.06 -3.98 9.32
CA SER A 228 1.39 -4.02 9.53
C SER A 228 2.15 -2.81 8.93
N PRO A 229 1.89 -2.35 7.69
CA PRO A 229 2.55 -1.15 7.18
C PRO A 229 2.20 0.12 7.96
N GLY A 230 0.93 0.30 8.33
CA GLY A 230 0.50 1.44 9.14
C GLY A 230 1.11 1.43 10.55
N TRP A 231 1.20 0.23 11.15
CA TRP A 231 1.87 0.03 12.43
C TRP A 231 3.36 0.39 12.37
N THR A 232 4.04 -0.03 11.32
CA THR A 232 5.44 0.34 11.07
C THR A 232 5.59 1.85 10.87
N GLY A 233 4.74 2.48 10.07
CA GLY A 233 4.77 3.93 9.83
C GLY A 233 4.54 4.74 11.10
N MET A 234 3.61 4.32 11.95
CA MET A 234 3.36 4.92 13.26
C MET A 234 4.61 4.86 14.16
N ARG A 235 5.21 3.67 14.29
CA ARG A 235 6.40 3.47 15.14
C ARG A 235 7.60 4.25 14.62
N ALA A 236 7.81 4.27 13.30
CA ALA A 236 8.88 5.03 12.67
C ALA A 236 8.73 6.54 12.91
N LEU A 237 7.51 7.08 12.79
CA LEU A 237 7.23 8.49 13.13
C LEU A 237 7.47 8.78 14.60
N TYR A 238 7.05 7.88 15.49
CA TYR A 238 7.28 8.01 16.93
C TYR A 238 8.78 8.02 17.26
N GLY A 239 9.54 7.04 16.71
CA GLY A 239 11.00 6.97 16.86
C GLY A 239 11.71 8.21 16.29
N THR A 240 11.25 8.77 15.17
CA THR A 240 11.77 10.04 14.63
C THR A 240 11.55 11.20 15.60
N SER A 241 10.39 11.25 16.24
CA SER A 241 10.09 12.27 17.27
C SER A 241 10.97 12.12 18.52
N MET A 242 11.35 10.88 18.87
CA MET A 242 12.32 10.62 19.95
C MET A 242 13.73 11.09 19.55
N ALA A 243 14.19 10.78 18.33
CA ALA A 243 15.49 11.23 17.83
C ALA A 243 15.59 12.77 17.81
N LYS A 244 14.49 13.47 17.48
CA LYS A 244 14.42 14.94 17.62
C LYS A 244 14.68 15.44 19.04
N LYS A 245 14.37 14.62 20.06
CA LYS A 245 14.62 14.92 21.48
C LYS A 245 16.01 14.50 21.95
N GLY A 246 16.85 13.95 21.06
CA GLY A 246 18.21 13.53 21.35
C GLY A 246 18.38 12.05 21.71
N PHE A 247 17.33 11.23 21.52
CA PHE A 247 17.51 9.77 21.63
C PHE A 247 18.43 9.28 20.50
N THR A 248 19.36 8.39 20.86
CA THR A 248 20.33 7.82 19.92
C THR A 248 19.92 6.42 19.49
N GLY A 249 20.22 6.08 18.24
CA GLY A 249 20.03 4.76 17.66
C GLY A 249 21.35 4.06 17.33
N PRO A 250 21.29 2.78 16.93
CA PRO A 250 22.48 2.02 16.54
C PRO A 250 22.98 2.44 15.16
N LEU A 251 23.90 3.40 15.08
CA LEU A 251 24.41 3.93 13.81
C LEU A 251 25.07 2.86 12.93
N GLY A 252 25.61 1.79 13.52
CA GLY A 252 26.08 0.60 12.79
C GLY A 252 24.95 -0.31 12.27
N LEU A 253 23.76 0.21 12.01
CA LEU A 253 22.58 -0.54 11.55
C LEU A 253 22.87 -1.46 10.35
N PHE A 254 23.66 -1.01 9.40
CA PHE A 254 24.03 -1.79 8.20
C PHE A 254 25.29 -2.62 8.42
N GLU A 255 26.35 -1.99 8.87
CA GLU A 255 27.72 -2.51 8.91
C GLU A 255 28.06 -3.25 10.20
N GLY A 256 27.33 -3.00 11.27
CA GLY A 256 27.59 -3.57 12.58
C GLY A 256 27.51 -5.11 12.60
N PRO A 257 28.13 -5.76 13.59
CA PRO A 257 28.25 -7.24 13.66
C PRO A 257 26.92 -7.99 13.55
N ASN A 258 25.82 -7.39 13.99
CA ASN A 258 24.46 -7.94 13.91
C ASN A 258 23.53 -7.03 13.10
N GLY A 259 24.09 -6.23 12.19
CA GLY A 259 23.38 -5.30 11.34
C GLY A 259 22.74 -5.97 10.11
N LEU A 260 22.19 -5.12 9.24
CA LEU A 260 21.42 -5.58 8.06
C LEU A 260 22.31 -6.34 7.05
N ASN A 261 23.58 -5.97 6.88
CA ASN A 261 24.49 -6.69 6.00
C ASN A 261 24.61 -8.18 6.41
N ARG A 262 24.68 -8.44 7.71
CA ARG A 262 24.72 -9.82 8.21
C ARG A 262 23.36 -10.53 8.07
N LEU A 263 22.27 -9.85 8.37
CA LEU A 263 20.94 -10.41 8.24
C LEU A 263 20.66 -10.86 6.80
N PHE A 264 21.09 -10.07 5.82
CA PHE A 264 20.86 -10.36 4.40
C PHE A 264 22.00 -11.13 3.75
N ASP A 265 23.09 -11.41 4.48
CA ASP A 265 24.29 -12.10 3.98
C ASP A 265 24.85 -11.42 2.71
N GLN A 266 24.85 -10.10 2.70
CA GLN A 266 25.38 -9.28 1.61
C GLN A 266 25.77 -7.89 2.09
N THR A 267 26.76 -7.26 1.45
CA THR A 267 27.02 -5.83 1.64
C THR A 267 25.96 -5.03 0.90
N ILE A 268 25.12 -4.31 1.66
CA ILE A 268 24.09 -3.42 1.10
C ILE A 268 24.79 -2.11 0.70
N SER A 269 24.96 -1.93 -0.62
CA SER A 269 25.58 -0.72 -1.17
C SER A 269 24.58 0.02 -2.04
N ILE A 270 24.25 1.26 -1.66
CA ILE A 270 23.31 2.14 -2.37
C ILE A 270 24.01 3.49 -2.56
N ASP A 271 24.01 4.01 -3.78
CA ASP A 271 24.55 5.33 -4.07
C ASP A 271 23.61 6.44 -3.56
N TRP A 272 23.95 7.00 -2.39
CA TRP A 272 23.25 8.13 -1.79
C TRP A 272 23.80 9.48 -2.24
N THR A 273 24.88 9.54 -3.03
CA THR A 273 25.41 10.80 -3.59
C THR A 273 24.55 11.31 -4.75
N ASN A 274 23.79 10.43 -5.40
CA ASN A 274 22.85 10.80 -6.45
C ASN A 274 21.63 11.53 -5.85
N PRO A 275 21.45 12.85 -6.10
CA PRO A 275 20.37 13.66 -5.50
C PRO A 275 19.01 13.45 -6.16
N ALA A 276 18.90 12.56 -7.15
CA ALA A 276 17.65 12.35 -7.90
C ALA A 276 16.50 11.89 -6.99
N LEU A 277 15.31 12.45 -7.21
CA LEU A 277 14.06 12.14 -6.51
C LEU A 277 13.01 11.64 -7.53
N GLY A 278 13.38 10.65 -8.34
CA GLY A 278 12.60 10.19 -9.49
C GLY A 278 11.78 8.92 -9.29
N ALA A 279 11.87 8.25 -8.15
CA ALA A 279 11.30 6.91 -7.92
C ALA A 279 9.78 6.84 -8.13
N SER A 280 9.03 7.90 -7.83
CA SER A 280 7.58 7.95 -8.04
C SER A 280 7.14 7.77 -9.50
N ARG A 281 8.04 8.01 -10.47
CA ARG A 281 7.77 7.78 -11.90
C ARG A 281 7.87 6.32 -12.31
N LYS A 282 8.51 5.49 -11.48
CA LYS A 282 8.73 4.06 -11.72
C LYS A 282 7.66 3.18 -11.09
N THR A 283 6.79 3.73 -10.25
CA THR A 283 5.69 2.98 -9.64
C THR A 283 4.59 2.68 -10.66
N VAL A 284 3.87 1.59 -10.43
CA VAL A 284 2.70 1.18 -11.23
C VAL A 284 1.45 1.25 -10.38
N PHE A 285 0.34 1.71 -10.97
CA PHE A 285 -0.97 1.71 -10.34
C PHE A 285 -1.70 0.41 -10.65
N LYS A 286 -2.33 -0.17 -9.65
CA LYS A 286 -3.18 -1.34 -9.82
C LYS A 286 -4.54 -0.94 -10.41
N LYS A 287 -5.15 -1.84 -11.18
CA LYS A 287 -6.48 -1.66 -11.77
C LYS A 287 -7.57 -2.35 -10.94
N TYR A 288 -7.20 -3.40 -10.23
CA TYR A 288 -8.11 -4.28 -9.48
C TYR A 288 -7.75 -4.29 -8.00
N SER A 289 -8.76 -4.45 -7.12
CA SER A 289 -8.56 -4.64 -5.67
C SER A 289 -8.01 -6.04 -5.40
N ALA A 290 -6.72 -6.21 -5.55
CA ALA A 290 -6.02 -7.48 -5.38
C ALA A 290 -4.51 -7.26 -5.23
N LEU A 291 -3.82 -8.31 -4.78
CA LEU A 291 -2.37 -8.34 -4.85
C LEU A 291 -1.88 -8.01 -6.28
N VAL A 292 -0.69 -7.41 -6.40
CA VAL A 292 -0.17 -6.99 -7.72
C VAL A 292 0.02 -8.18 -8.68
N HIS A 293 0.40 -9.34 -8.17
CA HIS A 293 0.58 -10.58 -8.94
C HIS A 293 -0.72 -11.12 -9.54
N GLY A 294 -1.87 -10.74 -8.98
CA GLY A 294 -3.21 -11.09 -9.47
C GLY A 294 -3.69 -10.22 -10.63
N GLN A 295 -3.09 -9.05 -10.86
CA GLN A 295 -3.56 -8.12 -11.89
C GLN A 295 -3.63 -8.74 -13.30
N PRO A 296 -2.60 -9.45 -13.80
CA PRO A 296 -2.68 -10.09 -15.12
C PRO A 296 -3.70 -11.23 -15.18
N VAL A 297 -3.88 -11.96 -14.10
CA VAL A 297 -4.83 -13.09 -14.04
C VAL A 297 -6.25 -12.59 -14.13
N ILE A 298 -6.58 -11.53 -13.38
CA ILE A 298 -7.89 -10.89 -13.41
C ILE A 298 -8.18 -10.32 -14.80
N GLU A 299 -7.23 -9.58 -15.40
CA GLU A 299 -7.37 -9.02 -16.74
C GLU A 299 -7.65 -10.11 -17.78
N THR A 300 -6.91 -11.24 -17.68
CA THR A 300 -7.10 -12.40 -18.56
C THR A 300 -8.50 -13.01 -18.41
N ALA A 301 -8.96 -13.22 -17.18
CA ALA A 301 -10.29 -13.78 -16.91
C ALA A 301 -11.41 -12.87 -17.45
N LEU A 302 -11.31 -11.56 -17.23
CA LEU A 302 -12.26 -10.57 -17.73
C LEU A 302 -12.28 -10.50 -19.26
N ALA A 303 -11.12 -10.53 -19.90
CA ALA A 303 -11.00 -10.53 -21.35
C ALA A 303 -11.66 -11.77 -21.97
N LEU A 304 -11.37 -12.96 -21.42
CA LEU A 304 -11.95 -14.21 -21.91
C LEU A 304 -13.48 -14.24 -21.71
N ARG A 305 -13.97 -13.79 -20.54
CA ARG A 305 -15.41 -13.66 -20.27
C ARG A 305 -16.08 -12.79 -21.32
N SER A 306 -15.52 -11.65 -21.63
CA SER A 306 -16.08 -10.71 -22.62
C SER A 306 -16.02 -11.25 -24.04
N GLN A 307 -14.85 -11.76 -24.48
CA GLN A 307 -14.64 -12.24 -25.84
C GLN A 307 -15.50 -13.45 -26.20
N HIS A 308 -15.68 -14.36 -25.24
CA HIS A 308 -16.37 -15.62 -25.48
C HIS A 308 -17.77 -15.66 -24.83
N ARG A 309 -18.24 -14.55 -24.26
CA ARG A 309 -19.57 -14.44 -23.59
C ARG A 309 -19.78 -15.62 -22.61
N ILE A 310 -18.75 -15.93 -21.82
CA ILE A 310 -18.78 -17.06 -20.91
C ILE A 310 -19.89 -16.87 -19.88
N ASN A 311 -20.83 -17.84 -19.82
CA ASN A 311 -21.76 -17.94 -18.69
C ASN A 311 -21.05 -18.70 -17.54
N PRO A 312 -20.91 -18.10 -16.34
CA PRO A 312 -20.20 -18.73 -15.23
C PRO A 312 -20.78 -20.10 -14.80
N GLU A 313 -22.09 -20.31 -14.98
CA GLU A 313 -22.75 -21.56 -14.63
C GLU A 313 -22.30 -22.74 -15.53
N ASP A 314 -21.96 -22.44 -16.77
CA ASP A 314 -21.50 -23.41 -17.75
C ASP A 314 -20.03 -23.77 -17.62
N VAL A 315 -19.24 -23.05 -16.79
CA VAL A 315 -17.83 -23.32 -16.56
C VAL A 315 -17.66 -24.64 -15.82
N ALA A 316 -17.03 -25.61 -16.47
CA ALA A 316 -16.68 -26.90 -15.87
C ALA A 316 -15.35 -26.87 -15.14
N GLU A 317 -14.33 -26.23 -15.73
CA GLU A 317 -12.97 -26.11 -15.22
C GLU A 317 -12.33 -24.81 -15.71
N VAL A 318 -11.46 -24.24 -14.88
CA VAL A 318 -10.55 -23.14 -15.22
C VAL A 318 -9.13 -23.56 -14.84
N ILE A 319 -8.19 -23.50 -15.77
CA ILE A 319 -6.77 -23.68 -15.49
C ILE A 319 -6.08 -22.33 -15.70
N ALA A 320 -5.49 -21.79 -14.64
CA ALA A 320 -4.72 -20.55 -14.65
C ALA A 320 -3.23 -20.86 -14.48
N GLU A 321 -2.42 -20.51 -15.46
CA GLU A 321 -0.97 -20.63 -15.40
C GLU A 321 -0.37 -19.27 -15.05
N VAL A 322 0.50 -19.24 -14.05
CA VAL A 322 1.12 -18.02 -13.50
C VAL A 322 2.62 -18.24 -13.27
N PHE A 323 3.40 -17.17 -13.09
CA PHE A 323 4.79 -17.32 -12.66
C PHE A 323 4.89 -17.91 -11.24
N HIS A 324 5.99 -18.57 -10.92
CA HIS A 324 6.14 -19.38 -9.70
C HIS A 324 5.79 -18.61 -8.42
N PHE A 325 6.33 -17.39 -8.23
CA PHE A 325 6.07 -16.63 -7.02
C PHE A 325 4.58 -16.24 -6.84
N ALA A 326 3.84 -15.98 -7.94
CA ALA A 326 2.39 -15.74 -7.85
C ALA A 326 1.63 -16.99 -7.40
N TYR A 327 2.06 -18.19 -7.86
CA TYR A 327 1.53 -19.46 -7.37
C TYR A 327 1.79 -19.65 -5.89
N GLU A 328 3.04 -19.44 -5.45
CA GLU A 328 3.42 -19.61 -4.04
C GLU A 328 2.60 -18.71 -3.12
N ILE A 329 2.45 -17.42 -3.43
CA ILE A 329 1.82 -16.45 -2.53
C ILE A 329 0.29 -16.46 -2.58
N ALA A 330 -0.32 -16.80 -3.73
CA ALA A 330 -1.77 -16.64 -3.91
C ALA A 330 -2.46 -17.76 -4.71
N GLY A 331 -1.70 -18.72 -5.21
CA GLY A 331 -2.22 -19.83 -6.02
C GLY A 331 -2.53 -21.11 -5.26
N GLY A 332 -2.06 -21.24 -4.01
CA GLY A 332 -2.17 -22.46 -3.20
C GLY A 332 -0.84 -23.17 -2.96
N GLY A 333 0.29 -22.48 -3.19
CA GLY A 333 1.64 -22.97 -2.89
C GLY A 333 2.04 -22.76 -1.43
N HIS A 334 3.30 -22.37 -1.19
CA HIS A 334 3.92 -22.30 0.14
C HIS A 334 3.16 -21.45 1.17
N PHE A 335 2.48 -20.37 0.72
CA PHE A 335 1.73 -19.49 1.61
C PHE A 335 0.33 -20.01 2.00
N GLY A 336 0.00 -21.25 1.65
CA GLY A 336 -1.14 -22.01 2.17
C GLY A 336 -2.31 -22.17 1.20
N ASN A 337 -3.29 -22.96 1.64
CA ASN A 337 -4.44 -23.38 0.86
C ASN A 337 -5.39 -22.20 0.56
N LYS A 338 -5.88 -22.11 -0.67
CA LYS A 338 -6.75 -21.05 -1.18
C LYS A 338 -8.18 -21.52 -1.50
N ASP A 339 -8.64 -22.61 -0.90
CA ASP A 339 -9.91 -23.25 -1.29
C ASP A 339 -11.15 -22.62 -0.65
N ARG A 340 -11.02 -21.89 0.47
CA ARG A 340 -12.17 -21.36 1.21
C ARG A 340 -11.90 -19.98 1.83
N PRO A 341 -11.74 -18.92 1.04
CA PRO A 341 -11.61 -17.58 1.59
C PRO A 341 -12.89 -17.18 2.32
N GLN A 342 -12.74 -16.64 3.55
CA GLN A 342 -13.84 -16.20 4.41
C GLN A 342 -13.82 -14.69 4.62
N THR A 343 -12.65 -14.08 4.52
CA THR A 343 -12.44 -12.65 4.80
C THR A 343 -11.90 -11.94 3.57
N LYS A 344 -11.97 -10.63 3.61
CA LYS A 344 -11.43 -9.75 2.57
C LYS A 344 -9.93 -10.00 2.37
N GLU A 345 -9.17 -10.13 3.45
CA GLU A 345 -7.72 -10.34 3.42
C GLU A 345 -7.33 -11.69 2.80
N GLN A 346 -8.15 -12.72 3.00
CA GLN A 346 -7.97 -14.00 2.32
C GLN A 346 -8.36 -13.92 0.84
N ALA A 347 -9.43 -13.20 0.53
CA ALA A 347 -9.97 -13.12 -0.83
C ALA A 347 -9.06 -12.31 -1.79
N ASP A 348 -8.49 -11.17 -1.35
CA ASP A 348 -7.63 -10.32 -2.19
C ASP A 348 -6.22 -10.92 -2.43
N TYR A 349 -5.87 -11.99 -1.69
CA TYR A 349 -4.66 -12.82 -1.85
C TYR A 349 -4.98 -14.24 -2.34
N ASN A 350 -6.06 -14.39 -3.12
CA ASN A 350 -6.55 -15.68 -3.58
C ASN A 350 -6.87 -15.66 -5.07
N LEU A 351 -5.97 -16.20 -5.90
CA LEU A 351 -6.16 -16.21 -7.36
C LEU A 351 -7.40 -17.00 -7.79
N LYS A 352 -7.77 -18.07 -7.07
CA LYS A 352 -8.98 -18.85 -7.38
C LYS A 352 -10.24 -18.00 -7.20
N TYR A 353 -10.31 -17.26 -6.08
CA TYR A 353 -11.42 -16.36 -5.79
C TYR A 353 -11.49 -15.20 -6.78
N LEU A 354 -10.34 -14.55 -7.05
CA LEU A 354 -10.27 -13.40 -7.95
C LEU A 354 -10.71 -13.74 -9.37
N ILE A 355 -10.35 -14.94 -9.86
CA ILE A 355 -10.83 -15.46 -11.14
C ILE A 355 -12.34 -15.73 -11.08
N ALA A 356 -12.83 -16.37 -10.01
CA ALA A 356 -14.25 -16.63 -9.84
C ALA A 356 -15.07 -15.32 -9.79
N ALA A 357 -14.61 -14.32 -9.06
CA ALA A 357 -15.24 -13.00 -8.99
C ALA A 357 -15.25 -12.31 -10.37
N ALA A 358 -14.12 -12.31 -11.09
CA ALA A 358 -14.03 -11.77 -12.44
C ALA A 358 -15.03 -12.42 -13.42
N LEU A 359 -15.17 -13.74 -13.35
CA LEU A 359 -16.10 -14.48 -14.21
C LEU A 359 -17.57 -14.24 -13.82
N LEU A 360 -17.88 -14.16 -12.53
CA LEU A 360 -19.26 -13.96 -12.04
C LEU A 360 -19.75 -12.53 -12.24
N ASP A 361 -18.93 -11.55 -11.85
CA ASP A 361 -19.37 -10.15 -11.78
C ASP A 361 -18.94 -9.33 -13.01
N GLY A 362 -17.92 -9.80 -13.75
CA GLY A 362 -17.37 -9.04 -14.86
C GLY A 362 -16.50 -7.86 -14.40
N GLU A 363 -16.13 -7.84 -13.11
CA GLU A 363 -15.28 -6.83 -12.50
C GLU A 363 -14.63 -7.38 -11.22
N VAL A 364 -13.52 -6.73 -10.79
CA VAL A 364 -12.88 -6.98 -9.49
C VAL A 364 -12.48 -5.64 -8.87
N GLY A 365 -13.30 -5.15 -7.99
CA GLY A 365 -13.10 -3.92 -7.24
C GLY A 365 -13.34 -4.15 -5.75
N PRO A 366 -13.41 -3.09 -4.93
CA PRO A 366 -13.67 -3.21 -3.49
C PRO A 366 -14.98 -3.96 -3.19
N ALA A 367 -16.02 -3.77 -4.01
CA ALA A 367 -17.32 -4.43 -3.81
C ALA A 367 -17.24 -5.96 -3.90
N GLN A 368 -16.34 -6.52 -4.72
CA GLN A 368 -16.13 -7.96 -4.81
C GLN A 368 -15.43 -8.55 -3.59
N LEU A 369 -14.87 -7.71 -2.73
CA LEU A 369 -14.21 -8.11 -1.48
C LEU A 369 -15.08 -7.92 -0.23
N GLU A 370 -16.35 -7.57 -0.40
CA GLU A 370 -17.33 -7.55 0.69
C GLU A 370 -17.74 -8.98 1.06
N ALA A 371 -18.09 -9.19 2.35
CA ALA A 371 -18.35 -10.52 2.90
C ALA A 371 -19.47 -11.27 2.17
N ASP A 372 -20.55 -10.58 1.79
CA ASP A 372 -21.67 -11.16 1.05
C ASP A 372 -21.25 -11.67 -0.34
N ARG A 373 -20.28 -11.02 -0.97
CA ARG A 373 -19.72 -11.44 -2.27
C ARG A 373 -18.76 -12.61 -2.13
N ILE A 374 -17.90 -12.57 -1.12
CA ILE A 374 -16.95 -13.65 -0.85
C ILE A 374 -17.68 -14.94 -0.50
N LEU A 375 -18.67 -14.85 0.40
CA LEU A 375 -19.36 -16.01 0.97
C LEU A 375 -20.51 -16.54 0.08
N ARG A 376 -20.88 -15.82 -0.99
CA ARG A 376 -21.97 -16.29 -1.86
C ARG A 376 -21.67 -17.66 -2.46
N ARG A 377 -22.68 -18.52 -2.49
CA ARG A 377 -22.59 -19.91 -2.96
C ARG A 377 -21.94 -20.02 -4.35
N GLY A 378 -22.32 -19.14 -5.29
CA GLY A 378 -21.78 -19.16 -6.66
C GLY A 378 -20.27 -18.93 -6.71
N ALA A 379 -19.72 -18.00 -5.89
CA ALA A 379 -18.29 -17.76 -5.81
C ALA A 379 -17.55 -18.93 -5.19
N GLN A 380 -18.04 -19.45 -4.07
CA GLN A 380 -17.46 -20.59 -3.36
C GLN A 380 -17.50 -21.89 -4.20
N GLN A 381 -18.52 -22.08 -5.02
CA GLN A 381 -18.61 -23.21 -5.95
C GLN A 381 -17.72 -23.05 -7.18
N LEU A 382 -17.63 -21.84 -7.75
CA LEU A 382 -16.84 -21.61 -8.96
C LEU A 382 -15.33 -21.67 -8.66
N LEU A 383 -14.87 -21.13 -7.53
CA LEU A 383 -13.46 -21.18 -7.16
C LEU A 383 -12.93 -22.63 -6.99
N GLN A 384 -13.80 -23.61 -6.65
CA GLN A 384 -13.41 -25.03 -6.57
C GLN A 384 -13.10 -25.63 -7.96
N ARG A 385 -13.55 -24.98 -9.04
CA ARG A 385 -13.28 -25.40 -10.41
C ARG A 385 -12.04 -24.72 -10.98
N VAL A 386 -11.37 -23.86 -10.18
CA VAL A 386 -10.17 -23.14 -10.58
C VAL A 386 -8.93 -23.85 -10.08
N THR A 387 -8.07 -24.26 -11.00
CA THR A 387 -6.75 -24.79 -10.73
C THR A 387 -5.70 -23.76 -11.12
N VAL A 388 -4.85 -23.34 -10.18
CA VAL A 388 -3.71 -22.46 -10.45
C VAL A 388 -2.44 -23.31 -10.53
N LYS A 389 -1.60 -23.09 -11.55
CA LYS A 389 -0.36 -23.83 -11.78
C LYS A 389 0.80 -22.88 -12.05
N PRO A 390 2.02 -23.19 -11.57
CA PRO A 390 3.21 -22.46 -11.98
C PRO A 390 3.55 -22.75 -13.44
N CYS A 391 4.16 -21.78 -14.11
CA CYS A 391 4.59 -21.85 -15.50
C CYS A 391 6.01 -21.30 -15.63
N ASP A 392 6.95 -22.13 -16.10
CA ASP A 392 8.36 -21.76 -16.23
C ASP A 392 8.57 -20.64 -17.26
N GLU A 393 7.78 -20.60 -18.33
CA GLU A 393 7.86 -19.52 -19.31
C GLU A 393 7.60 -18.17 -18.66
N PHE A 394 6.59 -18.06 -17.80
CA PHE A 394 6.27 -16.83 -17.08
C PHE A 394 7.28 -16.52 -15.99
N THR A 395 7.78 -17.54 -15.30
CA THR A 395 8.80 -17.39 -14.25
C THR A 395 10.10 -16.83 -14.81
N ARG A 396 10.58 -17.28 -15.95
CA ARG A 396 11.78 -16.74 -16.60
C ARG A 396 11.65 -15.27 -17.03
N ARG A 397 10.44 -14.78 -17.26
CA ARG A 397 10.17 -13.38 -17.66
C ARG A 397 10.03 -12.43 -16.47
N TYR A 398 9.78 -12.97 -15.28
CA TYR A 398 9.67 -12.20 -14.05
C TYR A 398 11.07 -11.81 -13.53
N PRO A 399 11.30 -10.61 -12.98
CA PRO A 399 10.36 -9.49 -12.83
C PRO A 399 10.31 -8.53 -14.04
N ASN A 400 11.12 -8.74 -15.07
CA ASN A 400 11.31 -7.78 -16.17
C ASN A 400 10.07 -7.61 -17.06
N ASN A 401 9.17 -8.59 -17.07
CA ASN A 401 7.96 -8.56 -17.89
C ASN A 401 6.72 -9.05 -17.13
N TRP A 402 6.14 -8.15 -16.36
CA TRP A 402 4.96 -8.42 -15.53
C TRP A 402 3.67 -8.66 -16.29
N GLY A 403 3.52 -8.05 -17.47
CA GLY A 403 2.29 -8.11 -18.25
C GLY A 403 2.05 -9.44 -18.98
N ALA A 404 2.99 -10.39 -18.91
CA ALA A 404 2.93 -11.65 -19.67
C ALA A 404 2.61 -12.87 -18.78
N GLY A 405 2.21 -12.68 -17.53
CA GLY A 405 2.29 -13.68 -16.48
C GLY A 405 1.06 -14.56 -16.27
N SER A 406 0.09 -14.65 -17.19
CA SER A 406 -1.02 -15.58 -17.00
C SER A 406 -1.62 -16.11 -18.30
N ARG A 407 -2.03 -17.35 -18.25
CA ARG A 407 -2.82 -18.03 -19.27
C ARG A 407 -3.97 -18.74 -18.59
N SER A 408 -5.20 -18.56 -19.07
CA SER A 408 -6.36 -19.28 -18.55
C SER A 408 -7.02 -20.07 -19.66
N SER A 409 -7.40 -21.29 -19.39
CA SER A 409 -8.21 -22.14 -20.26
C SER A 409 -9.50 -22.53 -19.57
N PHE A 410 -10.57 -22.66 -20.33
CA PHE A 410 -11.89 -22.99 -19.81
C PHE A 410 -12.44 -24.22 -20.54
N ALA A 411 -13.04 -25.13 -19.77
CA ALA A 411 -13.91 -26.15 -20.29
C ALA A 411 -15.36 -25.83 -19.92
N THR A 412 -16.30 -26.00 -20.84
CA THR A 412 -17.74 -25.78 -20.63
C THR A 412 -18.50 -27.09 -20.50
N LYS A 413 -19.59 -27.09 -19.71
CA LYS A 413 -20.45 -28.26 -19.49
C LYS A 413 -21.35 -28.60 -20.68
N ARG A 414 -21.43 -27.76 -21.72
CA ARG A 414 -22.31 -28.01 -22.87
C ARG A 414 -21.91 -29.32 -23.56
N ARG A 415 -22.80 -30.32 -23.46
CA ARG A 415 -22.73 -31.56 -24.21
C ARG A 415 -22.90 -31.26 -25.70
N SER A 416 -21.82 -31.06 -26.40
CA SER A 416 -21.73 -31.36 -27.83
C SER A 416 -20.36 -31.97 -28.07
N ARG A 417 -20.33 -33.07 -28.81
CA ARG A 417 -19.14 -33.80 -29.21
C ARG A 417 -18.04 -32.82 -29.65
N ALA A 418 -16.85 -33.02 -29.06
CA ALA A 418 -15.59 -32.44 -29.50
C ALA A 418 -15.51 -30.89 -29.53
N SER A 419 -15.00 -30.32 -28.46
CA SER A 419 -13.89 -29.37 -28.56
C SER A 419 -13.48 -28.89 -27.15
N ARG A 420 -12.36 -29.40 -26.65
CA ARG A 420 -11.54 -28.65 -25.70
C ARG A 420 -10.99 -27.45 -26.45
N GLN A 421 -11.74 -26.36 -26.48
CA GLN A 421 -11.18 -25.10 -26.95
C GLN A 421 -10.24 -24.57 -25.88
N THR A 422 -8.96 -24.78 -26.07
CA THR A 422 -7.92 -24.11 -25.32
C THR A 422 -7.86 -22.67 -25.80
N LEU A 423 -8.55 -21.79 -25.07
CA LEU A 423 -8.52 -20.35 -25.35
C LEU A 423 -7.22 -19.79 -24.78
N ARG A 424 -6.26 -19.55 -25.64
CA ARG A 424 -5.00 -18.88 -25.29
C ARG A 424 -5.22 -17.39 -25.26
N ALA A 425 -5.14 -16.78 -24.07
CA ALA A 425 -5.26 -15.35 -23.92
C ALA A 425 -3.96 -14.60 -24.18
N LEU A 426 -4.14 -13.42 -24.70
CA LEU A 426 -3.21 -12.48 -25.29
C LEU A 426 -2.14 -11.95 -24.33
N ARG A 427 -0.98 -11.64 -24.91
CA ARG A 427 0.10 -10.86 -24.33
C ARG A 427 -0.38 -9.44 -24.02
N HIS A 428 -0.22 -8.97 -22.80
CA HIS A 428 -0.51 -7.59 -22.48
C HIS A 428 0.77 -6.76 -22.58
N ASN A 429 0.78 -5.83 -23.54
CA ASN A 429 1.81 -4.80 -23.66
C ASN A 429 1.58 -3.70 -22.63
N ARG A 430 2.68 -3.20 -22.06
CA ARG A 430 2.73 -2.10 -21.09
C ARG A 430 1.76 -0.97 -21.46
N SER A 431 0.77 -0.69 -20.62
CA SER A 431 0.07 0.59 -20.65
C SER A 431 0.72 1.53 -19.64
N HIS A 432 1.62 2.37 -20.12
CA HIS A 432 2.21 3.46 -19.35
C HIS A 432 1.14 4.53 -19.06
N GLY A 433 0.86 4.78 -17.80
CA GLY A 433 0.37 6.08 -17.33
C GLY A 433 -1.08 6.50 -17.59
N LYS A 434 -1.88 5.75 -18.36
CA LYS A 434 -3.28 6.11 -18.67
C LYS A 434 -4.34 5.44 -17.76
N GLY A 435 -3.94 4.48 -16.93
CA GLY A 435 -4.88 3.68 -16.11
C GLY A 435 -5.41 4.39 -14.84
N SER A 436 -4.60 5.25 -14.24
CA SER A 436 -4.89 5.88 -12.94
C SER A 436 -6.14 6.78 -12.97
N TRP A 437 -6.34 7.54 -14.04
CA TRP A 437 -7.54 8.39 -14.19
C TRP A 437 -8.83 7.59 -14.39
N ARG A 438 -8.75 6.44 -15.07
CA ARG A 438 -9.93 5.57 -15.26
C ARG A 438 -10.32 4.87 -13.95
N ASN A 439 -9.35 4.47 -13.12
CA ASN A 439 -9.62 3.88 -11.80
C ASN A 439 -10.27 4.91 -10.86
N PHE A 440 -9.79 6.16 -10.85
CA PHE A 440 -10.40 7.25 -10.09
C PHE A 440 -11.83 7.53 -10.54
N ILE A 441 -12.09 7.60 -11.85
CA ILE A 441 -13.44 7.78 -12.40
C ILE A 441 -14.32 6.57 -12.07
N GLY A 442 -13.79 5.36 -12.15
CA GLY A 442 -14.51 4.12 -11.78
C GLY A 442 -14.90 4.06 -10.31
N CYS A 443 -14.04 4.45 -9.39
CA CYS A 443 -14.36 4.56 -7.96
C CYS A 443 -15.29 5.73 -7.65
N ALA A 444 -15.15 6.86 -8.36
CA ALA A 444 -15.97 8.05 -8.17
C ALA A 444 -17.37 7.95 -8.83
N SER A 445 -17.51 7.21 -9.94
CA SER A 445 -18.77 7.03 -10.65
C SER A 445 -19.74 6.04 -9.99
N ARG A 446 -19.31 5.31 -8.98
CA ARG A 446 -20.15 4.39 -8.19
C ARG A 446 -20.80 5.01 -6.94
N LEU A 447 -20.59 6.30 -6.72
CA LEU A 447 -21.45 7.06 -5.83
C LEU A 447 -22.73 7.43 -6.59
N PRO A 448 -23.93 7.31 -6.00
CA PRO A 448 -25.19 7.50 -6.70
C PRO A 448 -25.22 8.85 -7.42
N ALA A 449 -25.43 8.79 -8.74
CA ALA A 449 -25.52 9.94 -9.60
C ALA A 449 -26.83 10.68 -9.36
N THR A 450 -26.75 11.85 -8.75
CA THR A 450 -27.75 12.91 -8.95
C THR A 450 -27.00 14.23 -9.02
N CYS A 451 -26.61 14.62 -10.21
CA CYS A 451 -26.63 16.00 -10.66
C CYS A 451 -26.30 16.08 -12.16
N SER A 452 -27.31 16.48 -12.90
CA SER A 452 -27.27 16.78 -14.33
C SER A 452 -26.44 18.02 -14.63
N GLU A 453 -25.81 18.01 -15.79
CA GLU A 453 -25.09 19.09 -16.44
C GLU A 453 -25.89 20.39 -16.51
N THR A 454 -25.24 21.49 -16.27
CA THR A 454 -25.13 22.71 -17.10
C THR A 454 -24.72 23.91 -16.26
N ARG A 455 -23.65 24.54 -16.60
CA ARG A 455 -23.40 25.94 -16.83
C ARG A 455 -21.94 26.37 -16.59
N SER A 456 -21.45 27.07 -17.56
CA SER A 456 -20.18 27.77 -17.71
C SER A 456 -19.69 28.52 -16.46
N CYS A 457 -18.42 28.33 -16.13
CA CYS A 457 -17.73 29.07 -15.08
C CYS A 457 -16.95 30.25 -15.67
N PRO A 458 -17.12 31.47 -15.17
CA PRO A 458 -16.34 32.63 -15.63
C PRO A 458 -14.93 32.61 -15.02
N ARG A 459 -13.95 32.94 -15.86
CA ARG A 459 -12.56 33.17 -15.44
C ARG A 459 -12.48 34.45 -14.60
N SER A 460 -12.16 34.32 -13.30
CA SER A 460 -11.71 35.46 -12.49
C SER A 460 -10.20 35.39 -12.30
N ARG A 461 -9.52 36.48 -12.70
CA ARG A 461 -8.09 36.72 -12.42
C ARG A 461 -7.88 36.82 -10.91
N ILE A 462 -7.04 35.96 -10.38
CA ILE A 462 -6.59 36.06 -8.98
C ILE A 462 -5.21 36.72 -8.98
N SER A 463 -5.15 37.87 -8.36
CA SER A 463 -3.95 38.62 -8.05
C SER A 463 -3.03 37.82 -7.13
N THR A 464 -1.77 37.75 -7.51
CA THR A 464 -0.68 37.13 -6.76
C THR A 464 -0.27 37.98 -5.57
N LYS A 465 -0.81 37.71 -4.38
CA LYS A 465 -0.15 38.00 -3.11
C LYS A 465 -0.11 36.76 -2.26
N SER A 466 1.10 36.28 -2.07
CA SER A 466 1.48 35.02 -1.47
C SER A 466 1.09 34.91 0.00
N ARG A 467 0.09 34.06 0.30
CA ARG A 467 0.04 33.26 1.53
C ARG A 467 -0.09 31.81 1.11
N GLN A 468 0.94 31.03 1.36
CA GLN A 468 0.92 29.59 1.07
C GLN A 468 -0.29 28.95 1.77
N PRO A 469 -1.14 28.18 1.06
CA PRO A 469 -2.25 27.50 1.68
C PRO A 469 -1.73 26.35 2.55
N ASN A 470 -2.04 26.40 3.85
CA ASN A 470 -1.78 25.36 4.81
C ASN A 470 -2.54 24.07 4.39
N LEU A 471 -1.92 22.92 4.47
CA LEU A 471 -2.51 21.59 4.22
C LEU A 471 -3.87 21.40 4.92
N ARG A 472 -4.03 21.93 6.11
CA ARG A 472 -5.30 21.92 6.87
C ARG A 472 -6.47 22.57 6.13
N ARG A 473 -6.21 23.63 5.34
CA ARG A 473 -7.25 24.29 4.52
C ARG A 473 -7.63 23.49 3.29
N PHE A 474 -6.69 22.74 2.71
CA PHE A 474 -6.95 21.86 1.56
C PHE A 474 -8.00 20.79 1.92
N TRP A 475 -7.83 20.11 3.05
CA TRP A 475 -8.77 19.10 3.54
C TRP A 475 -10.16 19.68 3.84
N ALA A 476 -10.22 20.84 4.47
CA ALA A 476 -11.50 21.49 4.78
C ALA A 476 -12.31 21.86 3.53
N VAL A 477 -11.65 22.24 2.43
CA VAL A 477 -12.31 22.56 1.16
C VAL A 477 -12.76 21.30 0.43
N PHE A 478 -11.95 20.23 0.44
CA PHE A 478 -12.28 18.96 -0.22
C PHE A 478 -13.47 18.26 0.42
N VAL A 479 -13.54 18.24 1.76
CA VAL A 479 -14.65 17.64 2.51
C VAL A 479 -15.92 18.48 2.41
N ARG A 480 -15.84 19.82 2.50
CA ARG A 480 -17.04 20.68 2.45
C ARG A 480 -17.75 20.68 1.10
N ARG A 481 -17.06 20.56 -0.03
CA ARG A 481 -17.70 20.60 -1.35
C ARG A 481 -18.43 19.32 -1.75
N ARG A 482 -18.19 18.19 -1.08
CA ARG A 482 -18.81 16.89 -1.45
C ARG A 482 -19.93 16.42 -0.53
N PHE A 483 -20.10 17.01 0.67
CA PHE A 483 -21.06 16.54 1.66
C PHE A 483 -22.06 17.61 2.11
N SER A 484 -22.42 18.57 1.27
CA SER A 484 -23.56 19.45 1.53
C SER A 484 -24.83 18.78 0.97
N PRO A 485 -25.77 18.36 1.80
CA PRO A 485 -27.07 17.86 1.29
C PRO A 485 -27.90 19.05 0.78
N GLY A 486 -28.33 18.97 -0.46
CA GLY A 486 -29.33 19.89 -1.02
C GLY A 486 -30.66 19.76 -0.27
N LEU A 487 -31.14 20.87 0.26
CA LEU A 487 -32.49 21.01 0.78
C LEU A 487 -33.48 20.97 -0.41
N GLY A 488 -34.30 19.94 -0.45
CA GLY A 488 -35.42 19.78 -1.41
C GLY A 488 -36.62 19.18 -0.72
N ASN A 489 -37.78 19.81 -0.85
CA ASN A 489 -39.04 19.76 -0.17
C ASN A 489 -39.77 18.40 -0.04
N ARG A 490 -40.56 18.37 1.02
CA ARG A 490 -41.56 17.44 1.54
C ARG A 490 -42.45 16.70 0.52
N SER A 491 -42.70 15.41 0.76
CA SER A 491 -44.07 14.91 1.10
C SER A 491 -44.05 13.42 1.46
N SER A 492 -44.57 13.12 2.62
CA SER A 492 -45.41 12.01 3.13
C SER A 492 -45.01 10.52 2.96
N LEU A 493 -44.95 9.87 4.14
CA LEU A 493 -45.36 8.50 4.52
C LEU A 493 -44.33 7.37 4.40
N GLY A 494 -44.02 6.76 5.55
CA GLY A 494 -43.53 5.39 5.69
C GLY A 494 -42.38 5.21 6.65
N GLU A 495 -42.63 4.66 7.82
CA GLU A 495 -41.70 4.36 8.89
C GLU A 495 -40.61 3.38 8.47
N GLY A 496 -39.36 3.76 8.71
CA GLY A 496 -38.18 2.91 8.62
C GLY A 496 -37.01 3.62 9.28
N VAL A 497 -36.46 3.06 10.36
CA VAL A 497 -35.46 3.66 11.22
C VAL A 497 -34.14 3.82 10.45
N GLU A 498 -33.78 5.05 10.08
CA GLU A 498 -32.47 5.44 9.61
C GLU A 498 -31.62 5.99 10.77
N PRO A 499 -30.32 5.68 10.83
CA PRO A 499 -29.44 6.26 11.83
C PRO A 499 -29.14 7.72 11.51
N LYS A 500 -29.64 8.64 12.34
CA LYS A 500 -29.32 10.06 12.28
C LYS A 500 -27.87 10.31 12.71
N ILE A 501 -27.03 10.78 11.79
CA ILE A 501 -25.76 11.40 12.14
C ILE A 501 -26.02 12.83 12.57
N LEU A 502 -25.94 13.08 13.88
CA LEU A 502 -26.01 14.44 14.47
C LEU A 502 -24.62 15.06 14.40
N ILE A 503 -24.46 16.09 13.57
CA ILE A 503 -23.30 16.98 13.63
C ILE A 503 -23.66 18.17 14.49
N GLY A 504 -23.18 18.16 15.74
CA GLY A 504 -23.33 19.29 16.67
C GLY A 504 -22.33 20.40 16.33
N TYR A 505 -22.83 21.58 16.00
CA TYR A 505 -22.07 22.82 15.94
C TYR A 505 -22.12 23.51 17.30
N GLN A 506 -20.99 23.65 18.02
CA GLN A 506 -20.82 24.67 19.03
C GLN A 506 -20.22 25.93 18.39
N ARG A 507 -20.99 27.00 18.35
CA ARG A 507 -20.51 28.36 18.16
C ARG A 507 -19.69 28.77 19.36
N MET A 508 -18.41 29.05 19.18
CA MET A 508 -17.67 29.85 20.17
C MET A 508 -17.92 31.32 19.88
N ASP A 509 -18.66 31.97 20.77
CA ASP A 509 -18.76 33.43 20.83
C ASP A 509 -17.38 34.00 21.22
N ARG A 510 -16.97 35.01 20.47
CA ARG A 510 -15.88 35.89 20.87
C ARG A 510 -16.46 36.85 21.92
N ASN A 511 -15.93 36.83 23.13
CA ASN A 511 -15.69 37.96 24.00
C ASN A 511 -15.20 37.48 25.40
N ARG A 512 -13.92 37.54 25.62
CA ARG A 512 -13.14 38.19 26.67
C ARG A 512 -11.67 37.83 26.54
#